data_4574dc76d3fdaa473afc8d46ab9c7f20
#
_entry.id   4574dc76d3fdaa473afc8d46ab9c7f20
#
_cell.length_a   1.000
_cell.length_b   1.000
_cell.length_c   1.000
_cell.angle_alpha   90.00
_cell.angle_beta   90.00
_cell.angle_gamma   90.00
#
_symmetry.space_group_name_H-M   'P 1'
#
loop_
_entity.id
_entity.type
_entity.pdbx_description
1 polymer ?
#
loop_
_entity_poly.entity_id
_entity_poly.type
_entity_poly.pdbx_seq_one_letter_code
_entity_poly.pdbx_strand_id
1 'polypeptide(L)'
;MKNDIIKASYKGRRNFMKIGLVLEGGAMRGLFTAGVLDIFLDNNVEVTDVVGVSAGTLFGVNYVSKQRGRALRYNLKYINDKRYMNVKSWLKTGNLINKDFTYYKLPFQLDVFDNKTFKESPINFFATVTNIETGEAEFIKIEDAYKQMETLRATSALPFISEIIEVGNKKYLDGGISNSIPVDFFEKQDFDKVIVILTRPITYRKEKTTGIQYKMFYKKYPKLVEKLENRYKEYNDTVDKIVELEKAGKLFVIRPSEDITIKRLEKDVEKLQKVYDLGLKDGNNIIEELKQYLEK
;
A
#
# COMPACT_ATOMS: atom_id res chain seq x y z
N MET A 1 -6.96 -3.97 54.41
CA MET A 1 -5.74 -4.15 53.62
C MET A 1 -5.92 -4.96 52.34
N LYS A 2 -7.09 -4.91 51.67
CA LYS A 2 -7.30 -5.53 50.31
C LYS A 2 -7.85 -4.55 49.29
N ASN A 3 -8.13 -3.30 49.63
CA ASN A 3 -8.69 -2.30 48.72
C ASN A 3 -7.67 -1.28 48.18
N ASP A 4 -6.41 -1.30 48.64
CA ASP A 4 -5.41 -0.30 48.22
C ASP A 4 -4.51 -0.78 47.06
N ILE A 5 -4.54 -2.08 46.74
CA ILE A 5 -3.74 -2.64 45.64
C ILE A 5 -4.42 -2.45 44.26
N ILE A 6 -5.75 -2.25 44.24
CA ILE A 6 -6.49 -2.06 42.98
C ILE A 6 -6.44 -0.59 42.50
N LYS A 7 -6.17 0.37 43.37
CA LYS A 7 -6.06 1.80 43.02
C LYS A 7 -4.70 2.22 42.45
N ALA A 8 -3.65 1.40 42.61
CA ALA A 8 -2.31 1.71 42.09
C ALA A 8 -2.09 1.30 40.63
N SER A 9 -3.00 0.52 40.02
CA SER A 9 -2.87 0.01 38.67
C SER A 9 -3.47 0.91 37.57
N TYR A 10 -4.10 2.05 37.93
CA TYR A 10 -4.77 2.95 36.98
C TYR A 10 -4.11 4.33 36.83
N LYS A 11 -2.95 4.56 37.44
CA LYS A 11 -2.15 5.77 37.19
C LYS A 11 -1.01 5.48 36.24
N GLY A 12 -1.27 5.60 34.91
CA GLY A 12 -0.18 5.48 33.91
C GLY A 12 -0.60 5.03 32.54
N ARG A 13 -1.85 5.11 32.10
CA ARG A 13 -2.14 5.12 30.66
C ARG A 13 -1.72 6.48 30.12
N ARG A 14 -0.48 6.61 29.66
CA ARG A 14 -0.18 7.58 28.61
C ARG A 14 -1.20 7.27 27.51
N ASN A 15 -2.06 8.22 27.16
CA ASN A 15 -2.82 8.15 25.93
C ASN A 15 -1.78 8.09 24.81
N PHE A 16 -1.48 6.89 24.33
CA PHE A 16 -0.62 6.74 23.16
C PHE A 16 -1.40 7.33 21.99
N MET A 17 -0.85 8.37 21.38
CA MET A 17 -1.39 8.98 20.18
C MET A 17 -1.56 7.90 19.10
N LYS A 18 -2.75 7.79 18.54
CA LYS A 18 -3.05 6.89 17.43
C LYS A 18 -2.68 7.58 16.14
N ILE A 19 -1.68 7.06 15.44
CA ILE A 19 -1.18 7.61 14.19
C ILE A 19 -1.43 6.61 13.08
N GLY A 20 -2.29 6.99 12.12
CA GLY A 20 -2.59 6.22 10.93
C GLY A 20 -1.67 6.59 9.76
N LEU A 21 -1.26 5.62 8.97
CA LEU A 21 -0.50 5.80 7.74
C LEU A 21 -1.19 5.13 6.55
N VAL A 22 -1.57 5.93 5.57
CA VAL A 22 -2.20 5.50 4.31
C VAL A 22 -1.16 5.44 3.20
N LEU A 23 -1.06 4.29 2.52
CA LEU A 23 -0.13 4.08 1.41
C LEU A 23 -0.91 3.82 0.11
N GLU A 24 -0.88 4.80 -0.81
CA GLU A 24 -1.54 4.68 -2.12
C GLU A 24 -0.96 3.53 -2.95
N GLY A 25 -1.81 2.86 -3.73
CA GLY A 25 -1.41 1.92 -4.76
C GLY A 25 -0.86 2.60 -6.02
N GLY A 26 0.26 2.10 -6.57
CA GLY A 26 0.88 2.78 -7.72
C GLY A 26 1.75 1.91 -8.63
N ALA A 27 1.77 0.58 -8.46
CA ALA A 27 2.73 -0.31 -9.09
C ALA A 27 4.17 0.24 -8.93
N MET A 28 4.99 0.37 -9.98
CA MET A 28 6.39 0.83 -9.86
C MET A 28 6.53 2.27 -9.36
N ARG A 29 5.49 3.12 -9.45
CA ARG A 29 5.50 4.44 -8.79
C ARG A 29 5.56 4.36 -7.26
N GLY A 30 5.13 3.24 -6.68
CA GLY A 30 5.26 2.99 -5.24
C GLY A 30 6.70 2.99 -4.72
N LEU A 31 7.73 2.95 -5.60
CA LEU A 31 9.11 3.17 -5.18
C LEU A 31 9.33 4.57 -4.59
N PHE A 32 8.52 5.57 -4.97
CA PHE A 32 8.46 6.85 -4.27
C PHE A 32 8.07 6.64 -2.79
N THR A 33 6.98 5.91 -2.56
CA THR A 33 6.54 5.56 -1.20
C THR A 33 7.64 4.81 -0.43
N ALA A 34 8.35 3.87 -1.08
CA ALA A 34 9.46 3.15 -0.45
C ALA A 34 10.59 4.10 -0.02
N GLY A 35 10.94 5.09 -0.84
CA GLY A 35 11.92 6.13 -0.49
C GLY A 35 11.49 6.96 0.71
N VAL A 36 10.24 7.43 0.74
CA VAL A 36 9.67 8.17 1.89
C VAL A 36 9.69 7.32 3.16
N LEU A 37 9.29 6.05 3.08
CA LEU A 37 9.28 5.13 4.23
C LEU A 37 10.68 4.84 4.76
N ASP A 38 11.70 4.83 3.91
CA ASP A 38 13.10 4.69 4.35
C ASP A 38 13.57 5.95 5.10
N ILE A 39 13.12 7.17 4.73
CA ILE A 39 13.32 8.38 5.52
C ILE A 39 12.60 8.31 6.87
N PHE A 40 11.41 7.72 6.93
CA PHE A 40 10.70 7.49 8.19
C PHE A 40 11.51 6.57 9.11
N LEU A 41 12.10 5.49 8.57
CA LEU A 41 12.99 4.60 9.34
C LEU A 41 14.23 5.34 9.84
N ASP A 42 14.89 6.11 8.99
CA ASP A 42 16.10 6.87 9.33
C ASP A 42 15.84 7.93 10.42
N ASN A 43 14.60 8.43 10.52
CA ASN A 43 14.19 9.47 11.47
C ASN A 43 13.33 8.95 12.64
N ASN A 44 13.19 7.63 12.78
CA ASN A 44 12.38 7.00 13.82
C ASN A 44 10.93 7.54 13.88
N VAL A 45 10.32 7.80 12.72
CA VAL A 45 8.90 8.13 12.64
C VAL A 45 8.11 6.87 12.96
N GLU A 46 7.34 6.91 14.04
CA GLU A 46 6.52 5.78 14.49
C GLU A 46 5.05 6.04 14.19
N VAL A 47 4.34 5.00 13.74
CA VAL A 47 2.90 5.01 13.52
C VAL A 47 2.28 3.81 14.24
N THR A 48 0.98 3.87 14.53
CA THR A 48 0.29 2.75 15.21
C THR A 48 -0.37 1.80 14.22
N ASP A 49 -0.84 2.33 13.11
CA ASP A 49 -1.59 1.58 12.12
C ASP A 49 -1.20 1.99 10.70
N VAL A 50 -1.09 1.01 9.82
CA VAL A 50 -0.78 1.21 8.39
C VAL A 50 -1.85 0.52 7.56
N VAL A 51 -2.41 1.23 6.58
CA VAL A 51 -3.24 0.64 5.55
C VAL A 51 -2.64 0.91 4.18
N GLY A 52 -2.41 -0.15 3.41
CA GLY A 52 -1.81 -0.05 2.09
C GLY A 52 -2.65 -0.69 1.00
N VAL A 53 -2.39 -0.29 -0.24
CA VAL A 53 -3.02 -0.81 -1.44
C VAL A 53 -1.95 -1.24 -2.43
N SER A 54 -2.04 -2.47 -2.97
CA SER A 54 -1.15 -2.90 -4.06
C SER A 54 0.33 -2.70 -3.71
N ALA A 55 1.06 -1.91 -4.50
CA ALA A 55 2.46 -1.58 -4.22
C ALA A 55 2.65 -0.88 -2.87
N GLY A 56 1.70 -0.06 -2.41
CA GLY A 56 1.73 0.54 -1.08
C GLY A 56 1.79 -0.50 0.02
N THR A 57 1.01 -1.59 -0.10
CA THR A 57 1.08 -2.74 0.81
C THR A 57 2.42 -3.48 0.67
N LEU A 58 2.82 -3.86 -0.56
CA LEU A 58 4.01 -4.68 -0.80
C LEU A 58 5.33 -3.98 -0.42
N PHE A 59 5.36 -2.66 -0.45
CA PHE A 59 6.52 -1.88 -0.01
C PHE A 59 6.40 -1.47 1.46
N GLY A 60 5.18 -1.19 1.94
CA GLY A 60 4.90 -0.86 3.33
C GLY A 60 5.27 -1.94 4.35
N VAL A 61 5.18 -3.24 3.98
CA VAL A 61 5.63 -4.32 4.87
C VAL A 61 7.12 -4.21 5.25
N ASN A 62 7.95 -3.59 4.38
CA ASN A 62 9.37 -3.41 4.64
C ASN A 62 9.63 -2.31 5.70
N TYR A 63 8.77 -1.30 5.78
CA TYR A 63 8.79 -0.32 6.86
C TYR A 63 8.50 -0.98 8.21
N VAL A 64 7.43 -1.79 8.29
CA VAL A 64 7.06 -2.50 9.52
C VAL A 64 8.12 -3.52 9.95
N SER A 65 8.77 -4.19 9.00
CA SER A 65 9.88 -5.12 9.27
C SER A 65 11.24 -4.43 9.41
N LYS A 66 11.30 -3.08 9.37
CA LYS A 66 12.51 -2.26 9.47
C LYS A 66 13.60 -2.61 8.44
N GLN A 67 13.19 -3.10 7.28
CA GLN A 67 14.10 -3.50 6.19
C GLN A 67 14.33 -2.37 5.18
N ARG A 68 15.10 -1.35 5.59
CA ARG A 68 15.50 -0.20 4.77
C ARG A 68 16.09 -0.63 3.43
N GLY A 69 15.64 0.01 2.34
CA GLY A 69 16.15 -0.21 0.98
C GLY A 69 15.73 -1.54 0.35
N ARG A 70 15.06 -2.44 1.08
CA ARG A 70 14.72 -3.75 0.55
C ARG A 70 13.79 -3.66 -0.66
N ALA A 71 12.76 -2.79 -0.60
CA ALA A 71 11.82 -2.62 -1.71
C ALA A 71 12.53 -2.21 -3.02
N LEU A 72 13.47 -1.28 -2.97
CA LEU A 72 14.29 -0.90 -4.11
C LEU A 72 15.18 -2.05 -4.57
N ARG A 73 15.97 -2.62 -3.65
CA ARG A 73 17.00 -3.63 -3.94
C ARG A 73 16.47 -4.81 -4.73
N TYR A 74 15.38 -5.44 -4.31
CA TYR A 74 14.87 -6.59 -5.03
C TYR A 74 14.21 -6.20 -6.38
N ASN A 75 13.58 -5.02 -6.46
CA ASN A 75 13.02 -4.55 -7.73
C ASN A 75 14.13 -4.31 -8.76
N LEU A 76 15.17 -3.55 -8.42
CA LEU A 76 16.29 -3.29 -9.35
C LEU A 76 16.98 -4.58 -9.78
N LYS A 77 17.17 -5.52 -8.84
CA LYS A 77 17.87 -6.78 -9.11
C LYS A 77 17.07 -7.73 -10.02
N TYR A 78 15.75 -7.78 -9.88
CA TYR A 78 14.95 -8.82 -10.50
C TYR A 78 13.94 -8.35 -11.55
N ILE A 79 13.73 -7.03 -11.74
CA ILE A 79 12.72 -6.52 -12.69
C ILE A 79 12.92 -7.02 -14.13
N ASN A 80 14.17 -7.24 -14.53
CA ASN A 80 14.54 -7.76 -15.85
C ASN A 80 14.76 -9.28 -15.88
N ASP A 81 14.62 -9.96 -14.73
CA ASP A 81 14.68 -11.42 -14.68
C ASP A 81 13.40 -12.02 -15.26
N LYS A 82 13.56 -12.90 -16.26
CA LYS A 82 12.44 -13.58 -16.91
C LYS A 82 11.59 -14.41 -15.93
N ARG A 83 12.16 -14.78 -14.77
CA ARG A 83 11.43 -15.50 -13.72
C ARG A 83 10.53 -14.56 -12.90
N TYR A 84 10.82 -13.26 -12.86
CA TYR A 84 10.03 -12.27 -12.14
C TYR A 84 8.76 -11.90 -12.90
N MET A 85 8.90 -11.51 -14.18
CA MET A 85 7.79 -11.06 -15.01
C MET A 85 7.96 -11.58 -16.46
N ASN A 86 6.95 -12.31 -16.97
CA ASN A 86 7.08 -13.01 -18.23
C ASN A 86 5.71 -13.22 -18.92
N VAL A 87 5.62 -12.87 -20.20
CA VAL A 87 4.41 -13.09 -21.04
C VAL A 87 4.08 -14.58 -21.17
N LYS A 88 5.08 -15.48 -21.23
CA LYS A 88 4.82 -16.93 -21.24
C LYS A 88 4.17 -17.41 -19.94
N SER A 89 4.55 -16.82 -18.79
CA SER A 89 3.89 -17.08 -17.52
C SER A 89 2.42 -16.65 -17.57
N TRP A 90 2.16 -15.46 -18.09
CA TRP A 90 0.80 -14.95 -18.25
C TRP A 90 -0.09 -15.86 -19.11
N LEU A 91 0.42 -16.30 -20.27
CA LEU A 91 -0.32 -17.20 -21.16
C LEU A 91 -0.59 -18.58 -20.52
N LYS A 92 0.32 -19.07 -19.65
CA LYS A 92 0.22 -20.37 -19.00
C LYS A 92 -0.60 -20.36 -17.73
N THR A 93 -0.51 -19.30 -16.94
CA THR A 93 -1.03 -19.25 -15.56
C THR A 93 -2.01 -18.10 -15.29
N GLY A 94 -2.23 -17.21 -16.27
CA GLY A 94 -2.99 -15.96 -16.07
C GLY A 94 -2.20 -14.88 -15.34
N ASN A 95 -0.96 -15.16 -14.88
CA ASN A 95 -0.15 -14.23 -14.09
C ASN A 95 1.05 -13.72 -14.88
N LEU A 96 1.08 -12.41 -15.14
CA LEU A 96 2.23 -11.75 -15.75
C LEU A 96 3.43 -11.72 -14.77
N ILE A 97 3.15 -11.43 -13.50
CA ILE A 97 4.12 -11.54 -12.39
C ILE A 97 4.08 -12.98 -11.89
N ASN A 98 5.21 -13.67 -11.97
CA ASN A 98 5.29 -15.07 -11.61
C ASN A 98 5.10 -15.27 -10.10
N LYS A 99 4.06 -16.02 -9.73
CA LYS A 99 3.68 -16.32 -8.35
C LYS A 99 4.84 -16.93 -7.55
N ASP A 100 5.36 -18.05 -8.04
CA ASP A 100 6.32 -18.86 -7.29
C ASP A 100 7.65 -18.13 -7.09
N PHE A 101 8.07 -17.37 -8.10
CA PHE A 101 9.31 -16.60 -8.01
C PHE A 101 9.15 -15.38 -7.10
N THR A 102 8.13 -14.54 -7.36
CA THR A 102 8.01 -13.21 -6.75
C THR A 102 7.50 -13.27 -5.31
N TYR A 103 6.55 -14.16 -5.03
CA TYR A 103 5.90 -14.22 -3.72
C TYR A 103 6.41 -15.34 -2.81
N TYR A 104 7.12 -16.35 -3.38
CA TYR A 104 7.65 -17.44 -2.58
C TYR A 104 9.18 -17.52 -2.64
N LYS A 105 9.80 -17.61 -3.81
CA LYS A 105 11.24 -17.76 -3.87
C LYS A 105 12.00 -16.52 -3.44
N LEU A 106 11.56 -15.34 -3.88
CA LEU A 106 12.23 -14.07 -3.58
C LEU A 106 12.22 -13.77 -2.07
N PRO A 107 11.05 -13.66 -1.39
CA PRO A 107 11.03 -13.29 0.04
C PRO A 107 11.49 -14.40 0.99
N PHE A 108 11.53 -15.66 0.56
CA PHE A 108 11.95 -16.75 1.42
C PHE A 108 13.42 -17.15 1.23
N GLN A 109 14.05 -16.83 0.08
CA GLN A 109 15.36 -17.36 -0.26
C GLN A 109 16.33 -16.34 -0.87
N LEU A 110 15.87 -15.42 -1.73
CA LEU A 110 16.74 -14.59 -2.55
C LEU A 110 17.02 -13.20 -1.96
N ASP A 111 15.99 -12.61 -1.37
CA ASP A 111 16.05 -11.36 -0.59
C ASP A 111 15.06 -11.53 0.56
N VAL A 112 15.55 -12.22 1.60
CA VAL A 112 14.72 -12.75 2.68
C VAL A 112 13.97 -11.61 3.39
N PHE A 113 12.65 -11.81 3.53
CA PHE A 113 11.81 -10.90 4.31
C PHE A 113 11.92 -11.22 5.80
N ASP A 114 12.13 -10.21 6.63
CA ASP A 114 12.16 -10.38 8.08
C ASP A 114 10.75 -10.45 8.67
N ASN A 115 10.14 -11.61 8.50
CA ASN A 115 8.81 -11.90 9.02
C ASN A 115 8.76 -11.92 10.56
N LYS A 116 9.91 -12.15 11.23
CA LYS A 116 9.99 -12.11 12.69
C LYS A 116 9.79 -10.69 13.20
N THR A 117 10.60 -9.75 12.73
CA THR A 117 10.49 -8.33 13.08
C THR A 117 9.11 -7.78 12.70
N PHE A 118 8.56 -8.17 11.54
CA PHE A 118 7.20 -7.79 11.15
C PHE A 118 6.15 -8.23 12.17
N LYS A 119 6.17 -9.46 12.62
CA LYS A 119 5.22 -10.03 13.59
C LYS A 119 5.37 -9.46 14.99
N GLU A 120 6.58 -9.14 15.40
CA GLU A 120 6.89 -8.57 16.72
C GLU A 120 6.64 -7.05 16.77
N SER A 121 6.38 -6.41 15.61
CA SER A 121 6.07 -5.00 15.53
C SER A 121 4.73 -4.68 16.22
N PRO A 122 4.65 -3.57 16.99
CA PRO A 122 3.39 -3.12 17.57
C PRO A 122 2.44 -2.49 16.53
N ILE A 123 2.88 -2.30 15.30
CA ILE A 123 2.13 -1.65 14.23
C ILE A 123 1.06 -2.61 13.68
N ASN A 124 -0.20 -2.19 13.69
CA ASN A 124 -1.24 -2.92 12.97
C ASN A 124 -1.12 -2.64 11.46
N PHE A 125 -0.99 -3.69 10.66
CA PHE A 125 -0.84 -3.56 9.21
C PHE A 125 -2.01 -4.16 8.46
N PHE A 126 -2.61 -3.38 7.54
CA PHE A 126 -3.78 -3.78 6.77
C PHE A 126 -3.51 -3.72 5.27
N ALA A 127 -3.91 -4.79 4.57
CA ALA A 127 -3.91 -4.86 3.11
C ALA A 127 -5.32 -4.59 2.58
N THR A 128 -5.46 -3.64 1.68
CA THR A 128 -6.72 -3.38 0.98
C THR A 128 -6.85 -4.32 -0.21
N VAL A 129 -7.97 -5.02 -0.32
CA VAL A 129 -8.32 -5.90 -1.43
C VAL A 129 -9.71 -5.58 -1.95
N THR A 130 -10.01 -5.89 -3.22
CA THR A 130 -11.36 -5.75 -3.78
C THR A 130 -12.03 -7.11 -3.81
N ASN A 131 -13.11 -7.29 -3.06
CA ASN A 131 -13.96 -8.47 -3.18
C ASN A 131 -14.70 -8.42 -4.52
N ILE A 132 -14.48 -9.41 -5.38
CA ILE A 132 -15.04 -9.39 -6.75
C ILE A 132 -16.53 -9.65 -6.82
N GLU A 133 -17.11 -10.26 -5.79
CA GLU A 133 -18.55 -10.57 -5.74
C GLU A 133 -19.37 -9.35 -5.33
N THR A 134 -18.85 -8.57 -4.37
CA THR A 134 -19.52 -7.37 -3.85
C THR A 134 -19.06 -6.09 -4.55
N GLY A 135 -17.87 -6.09 -5.17
CA GLY A 135 -17.19 -4.90 -5.70
C GLY A 135 -16.58 -4.00 -4.62
N GLU A 136 -16.75 -4.32 -3.34
CA GLU A 136 -16.33 -3.46 -2.23
C GLU A 136 -14.89 -3.72 -1.80
N ALA A 137 -14.27 -2.69 -1.21
CA ALA A 137 -12.97 -2.82 -0.55
C ALA A 137 -13.11 -3.55 0.78
N GLU A 138 -12.21 -4.51 1.02
CA GLU A 138 -12.04 -5.14 2.32
C GLU A 138 -10.61 -4.87 2.82
N PHE A 139 -10.49 -4.64 4.13
CA PHE A 139 -9.21 -4.35 4.80
C PHE A 139 -8.82 -5.57 5.65
N ILE A 140 -7.84 -6.32 5.18
CA ILE A 140 -7.42 -7.56 5.83
C ILE A 140 -6.17 -7.28 6.67
N LYS A 141 -6.26 -7.50 7.97
CA LYS A 141 -5.09 -7.39 8.87
C LYS A 141 -4.07 -8.47 8.53
N ILE A 142 -2.81 -8.05 8.37
CA ILE A 142 -1.67 -8.93 8.15
C ILE A 142 -0.93 -9.10 9.48
N GLU A 143 -1.04 -10.27 10.08
CA GLU A 143 -0.36 -10.63 11.32
C GLU A 143 0.92 -11.42 11.08
N ASP A 144 0.95 -12.18 9.98
CA ASP A 144 2.09 -12.99 9.55
C ASP A 144 2.18 -12.96 8.02
N ALA A 145 3.14 -12.20 7.49
CA ALA A 145 3.27 -11.99 6.04
C ALA A 145 3.52 -13.29 5.28
N TYR A 146 4.23 -14.25 5.87
CA TYR A 146 4.48 -15.54 5.24
C TYR A 146 3.22 -16.41 5.16
N LYS A 147 2.43 -16.45 6.23
CA LYS A 147 1.17 -17.22 6.25
C LYS A 147 0.07 -16.58 5.41
N GLN A 148 0.11 -15.24 5.26
CA GLN A 148 -0.89 -14.46 4.55
C GLN A 148 -0.40 -13.98 3.17
N MET A 149 0.52 -14.72 2.56
CA MET A 149 1.10 -14.38 1.25
C MET A 149 0.03 -14.24 0.16
N GLU A 150 -1.03 -15.06 0.18
CA GLU A 150 -2.11 -14.95 -0.79
C GLU A 150 -2.89 -13.63 -0.63
N THR A 151 -3.01 -13.09 0.59
CA THR A 151 -3.58 -11.74 0.81
C THR A 151 -2.67 -10.65 0.23
N LEU A 152 -1.35 -10.78 0.40
CA LEU A 152 -0.37 -9.86 -0.21
C LEU A 152 -0.36 -9.96 -1.74
N ARG A 153 -0.66 -11.13 -2.31
CA ARG A 153 -0.89 -11.28 -3.75
C ARG A 153 -2.20 -10.62 -4.17
N ALA A 154 -3.28 -10.84 -3.43
CA ALA A 154 -4.60 -10.32 -3.75
C ALA A 154 -4.63 -8.79 -3.85
N THR A 155 -4.00 -8.09 -2.89
CA THR A 155 -3.94 -6.62 -2.91
C THR A 155 -3.29 -6.04 -4.17
N SER A 156 -2.46 -6.82 -4.86
CA SER A 156 -1.73 -6.41 -6.09
C SER A 156 -2.12 -7.19 -7.35
N ALA A 157 -3.19 -7.99 -7.28
CA ALA A 157 -3.70 -8.77 -8.41
C ALA A 157 -4.45 -7.88 -9.42
N LEU A 158 -3.70 -7.32 -10.38
CA LEU A 158 -4.25 -6.40 -11.38
C LEU A 158 -5.20 -7.13 -12.36
N PRO A 159 -6.32 -6.50 -12.73
CA PRO A 159 -7.23 -7.05 -13.74
C PRO A 159 -6.51 -7.39 -15.05
N PHE A 160 -6.93 -8.48 -15.70
CA PHE A 160 -6.43 -9.03 -16.96
C PHE A 160 -5.04 -9.67 -16.93
N ILE A 161 -4.16 -9.26 -16.03
CA ILE A 161 -2.77 -9.72 -15.98
C ILE A 161 -2.43 -10.52 -14.72
N SER A 162 -3.45 -10.74 -13.88
CA SER A 162 -3.38 -11.64 -12.72
C SER A 162 -4.63 -12.51 -12.67
N GLU A 163 -4.46 -13.72 -12.14
CA GLU A 163 -5.61 -14.55 -11.77
C GLU A 163 -6.40 -13.93 -10.62
N ILE A 164 -7.65 -14.35 -10.44
CA ILE A 164 -8.44 -14.04 -9.27
C ILE A 164 -7.86 -14.83 -8.10
N ILE A 165 -7.60 -14.16 -6.97
CA ILE A 165 -6.98 -14.77 -5.79
C ILE A 165 -8.05 -15.18 -4.79
N GLU A 166 -8.00 -16.43 -4.35
CA GLU A 166 -8.85 -16.93 -3.28
C GLU A 166 -8.14 -16.82 -1.93
N VAL A 167 -8.79 -16.18 -0.96
CA VAL A 167 -8.34 -16.09 0.43
C VAL A 167 -9.50 -16.52 1.32
N GLY A 168 -9.34 -17.63 2.01
CA GLY A 168 -10.45 -18.29 2.70
C GLY A 168 -11.51 -18.76 1.70
N ASN A 169 -12.73 -18.29 1.88
CA ASN A 169 -13.88 -18.60 1.00
C ASN A 169 -14.29 -17.43 0.10
N LYS A 170 -13.46 -16.40 -0.01
CA LYS A 170 -13.73 -15.19 -0.80
C LYS A 170 -12.72 -15.03 -1.93
N LYS A 171 -13.12 -14.29 -2.96
CA LYS A 171 -12.34 -14.04 -4.18
C LYS A 171 -12.01 -12.57 -4.30
N TYR A 172 -10.74 -12.28 -4.60
CA TYR A 172 -10.22 -10.92 -4.59
C TYR A 172 -9.40 -10.58 -5.83
N LEU A 173 -9.36 -9.29 -6.11
CA LEU A 173 -8.41 -8.61 -7.00
C LEU A 173 -7.81 -7.39 -6.28
N ASP A 174 -6.92 -6.66 -6.98
CA ASP A 174 -6.19 -5.47 -6.49
C ASP A 174 -7.15 -4.48 -5.78
N GLY A 175 -6.78 -4.09 -4.56
CA GLY A 175 -7.56 -3.17 -3.75
C GLY A 175 -7.79 -1.81 -4.41
N GLY A 176 -6.88 -1.38 -5.28
CA GLY A 176 -7.01 -0.12 -6.02
C GLY A 176 -8.11 -0.12 -7.07
N ILE A 177 -8.90 -1.19 -7.23
CA ILE A 177 -10.11 -1.20 -8.04
C ILE A 177 -11.22 -0.46 -7.30
N SER A 178 -11.45 -0.80 -6.03
CA SER A 178 -12.52 -0.25 -5.19
C SER A 178 -12.05 0.86 -4.26
N ASN A 179 -10.76 0.90 -3.88
CA ASN A 179 -10.22 1.94 -3.03
C ASN A 179 -8.72 2.12 -3.29
N SER A 180 -8.36 3.08 -4.13
CA SER A 180 -6.94 3.33 -4.49
C SER A 180 -6.15 4.06 -3.40
N ILE A 181 -6.84 4.84 -2.52
CA ILE A 181 -6.27 5.63 -1.42
C ILE A 181 -7.19 5.47 -0.22
N PRO A 182 -6.98 4.49 0.66
CA PRO A 182 -7.93 4.09 1.70
C PRO A 182 -7.95 5.03 2.91
N VAL A 183 -8.10 6.33 2.69
CA VAL A 183 -8.18 7.35 3.75
C VAL A 183 -9.41 7.18 4.64
N ASP A 184 -10.51 6.67 4.08
CA ASP A 184 -11.75 6.38 4.78
C ASP A 184 -11.63 5.25 5.81
N PHE A 185 -10.57 4.44 5.73
CA PHE A 185 -10.27 3.43 6.74
C PHE A 185 -10.08 4.07 8.12
N PHE A 186 -9.38 5.19 8.19
CA PHE A 186 -9.12 5.90 9.44
C PHE A 186 -10.23 6.86 9.85
N GLU A 187 -11.02 7.36 8.90
CA GLU A 187 -12.13 8.30 9.21
C GLU A 187 -13.23 7.68 10.08
N LYS A 188 -13.40 6.36 9.99
CA LYS A 188 -14.40 5.62 10.77
C LYS A 188 -13.89 5.24 12.17
N GLN A 189 -12.68 5.68 12.52
CA GLN A 189 -11.99 5.33 13.75
C GLN A 189 -11.40 6.59 14.37
N ASP A 190 -11.22 6.58 15.71
CA ASP A 190 -10.63 7.71 16.43
C ASP A 190 -9.10 7.66 16.32
N PHE A 191 -8.56 8.29 15.27
CA PHE A 191 -7.13 8.54 15.09
C PHE A 191 -6.82 10.00 15.39
N ASP A 192 -5.74 10.25 16.14
CA ASP A 192 -5.30 11.59 16.49
C ASP A 192 -4.61 12.26 15.30
N LYS A 193 -3.86 11.50 14.52
CA LYS A 193 -3.10 11.93 13.34
C LYS A 193 -3.21 10.93 12.20
N VAL A 194 -3.26 11.44 10.97
CA VAL A 194 -3.25 10.60 9.77
C VAL A 194 -2.27 11.16 8.75
N ILE A 195 -1.34 10.31 8.32
CA ILE A 195 -0.36 10.58 7.27
C ILE A 195 -0.80 9.85 6.00
N VAL A 196 -0.74 10.51 4.85
CA VAL A 196 -1.08 9.93 3.55
C VAL A 196 0.10 10.07 2.60
N ILE A 197 0.61 8.96 2.07
CA ILE A 197 1.65 8.98 1.04
C ILE A 197 1.01 8.64 -0.30
N LEU A 198 1.05 9.61 -1.23
CA LEU A 198 0.53 9.51 -2.59
C LEU A 198 1.67 9.23 -3.59
N THR A 199 1.32 8.61 -4.72
CA THR A 199 2.26 8.30 -5.81
C THR A 199 2.04 9.18 -7.04
N ARG A 200 1.21 10.23 -6.89
CA ARG A 200 0.84 11.20 -7.92
C ARG A 200 0.86 12.62 -7.38
N PRO A 201 1.20 13.61 -8.22
CA PRO A 201 1.15 15.02 -7.82
C PRO A 201 -0.29 15.47 -7.63
N ILE A 202 -0.46 16.63 -6.97
CA ILE A 202 -1.77 17.21 -6.65
C ILE A 202 -2.65 17.50 -7.88
N THR A 203 -2.01 17.74 -9.02
CA THR A 203 -2.68 18.09 -10.29
C THR A 203 -3.24 16.86 -11.01
N TYR A 204 -2.80 15.66 -10.64
CA TYR A 204 -3.23 14.46 -11.34
C TYR A 204 -4.70 14.14 -11.09
N ARG A 205 -5.41 13.83 -12.17
CA ARG A 205 -6.75 13.24 -12.14
C ARG A 205 -6.77 12.03 -13.06
N LYS A 206 -7.48 11.00 -12.64
CA LYS A 206 -7.63 9.78 -13.42
C LYS A 206 -8.66 9.99 -14.53
N GLU A 207 -8.34 9.56 -15.73
CA GLU A 207 -9.24 9.62 -16.88
C GLU A 207 -10.22 8.43 -16.89
N LYS A 208 -11.39 8.67 -17.50
CA LYS A 208 -12.38 7.61 -17.74
C LYS A 208 -11.84 6.63 -18.77
N THR A 209 -11.90 5.34 -18.44
CA THR A 209 -11.55 4.26 -19.37
C THR A 209 -12.80 3.63 -19.98
N THR A 210 -12.71 3.10 -21.19
CA THR A 210 -13.81 2.38 -21.84
C THR A 210 -14.04 1.04 -21.13
N GLY A 211 -15.29 0.79 -20.68
CA GLY A 211 -15.64 -0.38 -19.86
C GLY A 211 -15.91 -1.69 -20.61
N ILE A 212 -15.86 -1.69 -21.96
CA ILE A 212 -16.26 -2.85 -22.78
C ILE A 212 -15.47 -4.12 -22.44
N GLN A 213 -14.16 -3.97 -22.21
CA GLN A 213 -13.27 -5.09 -21.84
C GLN A 213 -13.66 -5.68 -20.49
N TYR A 214 -14.01 -4.84 -19.51
CA TYR A 214 -14.41 -5.30 -18.18
C TYR A 214 -15.68 -6.14 -18.25
N LYS A 215 -16.69 -5.72 -19.00
CA LYS A 215 -17.95 -6.47 -19.22
C LYS A 215 -17.71 -7.82 -19.86
N MET A 216 -16.76 -7.89 -20.81
CA MET A 216 -16.44 -9.15 -21.49
C MET A 216 -15.74 -10.14 -20.56
N PHE A 217 -14.70 -9.71 -19.83
CA PHE A 217 -13.88 -10.60 -18.99
C PHE A 217 -14.53 -10.93 -17.65
N TYR A 218 -15.24 -9.97 -17.05
CA TYR A 218 -15.81 -10.10 -15.70
C TYR A 218 -17.35 -10.12 -15.70
N LYS A 219 -17.98 -10.60 -16.78
CA LYS A 219 -19.46 -10.67 -16.91
C LYS A 219 -20.17 -11.39 -15.75
N LYS A 220 -19.48 -12.32 -15.08
CA LYS A 220 -20.01 -13.05 -13.91
C LYS A 220 -19.99 -12.20 -12.62
N TYR A 221 -19.30 -11.07 -12.64
CA TYR A 221 -19.09 -10.20 -11.47
C TYR A 221 -19.51 -8.76 -11.78
N PRO A 222 -20.83 -8.48 -11.92
CA PRO A 222 -21.33 -7.18 -12.36
C PRO A 222 -20.94 -6.04 -11.40
N LYS A 223 -20.86 -6.30 -10.10
CA LYS A 223 -20.41 -5.31 -9.11
C LYS A 223 -18.94 -4.91 -9.30
N LEU A 224 -18.08 -5.88 -9.60
CA LEU A 224 -16.69 -5.60 -9.96
C LEU A 224 -16.60 -4.74 -11.24
N VAL A 225 -17.43 -5.05 -12.26
CA VAL A 225 -17.46 -4.27 -13.50
C VAL A 225 -17.86 -2.83 -13.23
N GLU A 226 -18.89 -2.60 -12.41
CA GLU A 226 -19.33 -1.27 -11.98
C GLU A 226 -18.21 -0.49 -11.30
N LYS A 227 -17.46 -1.11 -10.39
CA LYS A 227 -16.29 -0.48 -9.71
C LYS A 227 -15.18 -0.14 -10.70
N LEU A 228 -14.86 -1.04 -11.62
CA LEU A 228 -13.85 -0.80 -12.65
C LEU A 228 -14.21 0.38 -13.56
N GLU A 229 -15.48 0.51 -13.95
CA GLU A 229 -15.99 1.62 -14.78
C GLU A 229 -15.99 2.96 -14.05
N ASN A 230 -16.29 2.96 -12.75
CA ASN A 230 -16.38 4.17 -11.92
C ASN A 230 -15.07 4.52 -11.18
N ARG A 231 -14.05 3.69 -11.28
CA ARG A 231 -12.77 3.87 -10.59
C ARG A 231 -12.15 5.26 -10.75
N TYR A 232 -12.28 5.87 -11.93
CA TYR A 232 -11.74 7.21 -12.20
C TYR A 232 -12.43 8.27 -11.35
N LYS A 233 -13.74 8.17 -11.20
CA LYS A 233 -14.55 9.11 -10.41
C LYS A 233 -14.23 8.95 -8.92
N GLU A 234 -14.30 7.73 -8.40
CA GLU A 234 -14.02 7.44 -6.98
C GLU A 234 -12.60 7.89 -6.59
N TYR A 235 -11.61 7.69 -7.47
CA TYR A 235 -10.25 8.18 -7.26
C TYR A 235 -10.19 9.70 -7.17
N ASN A 236 -10.81 10.39 -8.12
CA ASN A 236 -10.77 11.86 -8.19
C ASN A 236 -11.51 12.49 -7.01
N ASP A 237 -12.68 11.98 -6.66
CA ASP A 237 -13.45 12.41 -5.48
C ASP A 237 -12.64 12.22 -4.19
N THR A 238 -11.90 11.09 -4.06
CA THR A 238 -11.01 10.84 -2.92
C THR A 238 -9.84 11.84 -2.87
N VAL A 239 -9.22 12.15 -4.02
CA VAL A 239 -8.13 13.15 -4.08
C VAL A 239 -8.63 14.53 -3.67
N ASP A 240 -9.81 14.94 -4.15
CA ASP A 240 -10.40 16.25 -3.80
C ASP A 240 -10.68 16.33 -2.28
N LYS A 241 -11.24 15.26 -1.71
CA LYS A 241 -11.46 15.13 -0.26
C LYS A 241 -10.14 15.21 0.53
N ILE A 242 -9.09 14.53 0.08
CA ILE A 242 -7.77 14.59 0.74
C ILE A 242 -7.24 16.02 0.73
N VAL A 243 -7.38 16.77 -0.37
CA VAL A 243 -6.95 18.17 -0.45
C VAL A 243 -7.72 19.05 0.53
N GLU A 244 -9.02 18.83 0.71
CA GLU A 244 -9.82 19.55 1.70
C GLU A 244 -9.40 19.24 3.14
N LEU A 245 -9.18 17.96 3.46
CA LEU A 245 -8.75 17.53 4.80
C LEU A 245 -7.33 18.01 5.12
N GLU A 246 -6.42 18.01 4.15
CA GLU A 246 -5.07 18.55 4.28
C GLU A 246 -5.11 20.06 4.60
N LYS A 247 -5.90 20.86 3.84
CA LYS A 247 -6.09 22.30 4.09
C LYS A 247 -6.69 22.57 5.47
N ALA A 248 -7.53 21.66 5.97
CA ALA A 248 -8.11 21.75 7.31
C ALA A 248 -7.15 21.29 8.43
N GLY A 249 -5.91 20.88 8.10
CA GLY A 249 -4.92 20.37 9.06
C GLY A 249 -5.25 18.99 9.65
N LYS A 250 -6.21 18.26 9.07
CA LYS A 250 -6.64 16.93 9.54
C LYS A 250 -5.77 15.80 9.01
N LEU A 251 -5.09 16.01 7.88
CA LEU A 251 -4.16 15.06 7.28
C LEU A 251 -2.81 15.71 7.04
N PHE A 252 -1.75 14.93 7.15
CA PHE A 252 -0.44 15.27 6.62
C PHE A 252 -0.22 14.48 5.32
N VAL A 253 -0.07 15.19 4.19
CA VAL A 253 -0.02 14.55 2.88
C VAL A 253 1.36 14.71 2.25
N ILE A 254 1.97 13.58 1.89
CA ILE A 254 3.25 13.52 1.18
C ILE A 254 2.97 13.07 -0.25
N ARG A 255 3.39 13.86 -1.22
CA ARG A 255 3.22 13.56 -2.64
C ARG A 255 4.48 13.92 -3.43
N PRO A 256 4.70 13.30 -4.59
CA PRO A 256 5.84 13.65 -5.44
C PRO A 256 5.85 15.14 -5.78
N SER A 257 7.00 15.80 -5.56
CA SER A 257 7.23 17.21 -5.96
C SER A 257 7.32 17.38 -7.48
N GLU A 258 7.53 16.29 -8.20
CA GLU A 258 7.64 16.23 -9.66
C GLU A 258 6.75 15.09 -10.22
N ASP A 259 6.36 15.19 -11.49
CA ASP A 259 5.62 14.12 -12.15
C ASP A 259 6.44 12.84 -12.32
N ILE A 260 5.93 11.72 -11.81
CA ILE A 260 6.52 10.39 -12.01
C ILE A 260 6.06 9.83 -13.36
N THR A 261 6.83 10.08 -14.41
CA THR A 261 6.53 9.72 -15.80
C THR A 261 7.07 8.34 -16.16
N ILE A 262 6.69 7.30 -15.42
CA ILE A 262 7.06 5.91 -15.72
C ILE A 262 5.84 5.07 -16.08
N LYS A 263 6.08 3.97 -16.81
CA LYS A 263 5.04 2.97 -17.09
C LYS A 263 4.64 2.25 -15.80
N ARG A 264 3.39 1.74 -15.74
CA ARG A 264 2.91 0.97 -14.59
C ARG A 264 3.83 -0.22 -14.23
N LEU A 265 4.31 -0.93 -15.26
CA LEU A 265 5.26 -2.04 -15.15
C LEU A 265 6.59 -1.63 -15.80
N GLU A 266 7.18 -0.53 -15.33
CA GLU A 266 8.47 -0.04 -15.79
C GLU A 266 9.57 -1.08 -15.52
N LYS A 267 10.50 -1.22 -16.47
CA LYS A 267 11.64 -2.15 -16.38
C LYS A 267 13.00 -1.46 -16.46
N ASP A 268 12.99 -0.18 -16.74
CA ASP A 268 14.20 0.64 -16.77
C ASP A 268 14.68 0.90 -15.34
N VAL A 269 15.82 0.30 -15.00
CA VAL A 269 16.39 0.32 -13.64
C VAL A 269 16.74 1.75 -13.20
N GLU A 270 17.24 2.58 -14.13
CA GLU A 270 17.61 3.97 -13.83
C GLU A 270 16.36 4.81 -13.52
N LYS A 271 15.27 4.60 -14.28
CA LYS A 271 14.00 5.27 -14.00
C LYS A 271 13.42 4.84 -12.66
N LEU A 272 13.52 3.56 -12.32
CA LEU A 272 13.05 3.04 -11.03
C LEU A 272 13.87 3.63 -9.88
N GLN A 273 15.20 3.73 -10.03
CA GLN A 273 16.09 4.38 -9.07
C GLN A 273 15.69 5.85 -8.86
N LYS A 274 15.48 6.61 -9.95
CA LYS A 274 15.06 8.02 -9.87
C LYS A 274 13.75 8.22 -9.11
N VAL A 275 12.78 7.32 -9.28
CA VAL A 275 11.50 7.39 -8.54
C VAL A 275 11.73 7.21 -7.04
N TYR A 276 12.58 6.27 -6.66
CA TYR A 276 12.95 6.05 -5.26
C TYR A 276 13.75 7.24 -4.69
N ASP A 277 14.70 7.78 -5.45
CA ASP A 277 15.52 8.93 -5.03
C ASP A 277 14.65 10.18 -4.85
N LEU A 278 13.63 10.37 -5.68
CA LEU A 278 12.63 11.41 -5.48
C LEU A 278 11.89 11.22 -4.15
N GLY A 279 11.54 9.99 -3.79
CA GLY A 279 10.94 9.67 -2.49
C GLY A 279 11.85 9.99 -1.31
N LEU A 280 13.15 9.69 -1.42
CA LEU A 280 14.14 10.08 -0.42
C LEU A 280 14.26 11.60 -0.30
N LYS A 281 14.37 12.31 -1.44
CA LYS A 281 14.46 13.78 -1.50
C LYS A 281 13.26 14.44 -0.84
N ASP A 282 12.07 14.07 -1.28
CA ASP A 282 10.83 14.69 -0.80
C ASP A 282 10.55 14.32 0.67
N GLY A 283 10.84 13.08 1.07
CA GLY A 283 10.76 12.66 2.47
C GLY A 283 11.69 13.48 3.38
N ASN A 284 12.95 13.71 2.97
CA ASN A 284 13.86 14.54 3.73
C ASN A 284 13.42 16.01 3.80
N ASN A 285 12.82 16.53 2.74
CA ASN A 285 12.38 17.93 2.70
C ASN A 285 11.24 18.22 3.69
N ILE A 286 10.40 17.22 3.99
CA ILE A 286 9.19 17.42 4.81
C ILE A 286 9.32 16.83 6.23
N ILE A 287 10.42 16.18 6.57
CA ILE A 287 10.51 15.40 7.81
C ILE A 287 10.34 16.25 9.08
N GLU A 288 10.89 17.45 9.10
CA GLU A 288 10.77 18.34 10.24
C GLU A 288 9.32 18.89 10.38
N GLU A 289 8.65 19.17 9.27
CA GLU A 289 7.24 19.58 9.27
C GLU A 289 6.35 18.42 9.76
N LEU A 290 6.63 17.19 9.31
CA LEU A 290 5.94 16.00 9.79
C LEU A 290 6.09 15.82 11.30
N LYS A 291 7.30 15.95 11.85
CA LYS A 291 7.54 15.87 13.30
C LYS A 291 6.70 16.90 14.05
N GLN A 292 6.68 18.16 13.58
CA GLN A 292 5.85 19.21 14.17
C GLN A 292 4.35 18.91 14.09
N TYR A 293 3.90 18.28 12.99
CA TYR A 293 2.51 17.83 12.88
C TYR A 293 2.17 16.74 13.89
N LEU A 294 3.10 15.81 14.14
CA LEU A 294 2.90 14.71 15.09
C LEU A 294 2.99 15.16 16.58
N GLU A 295 3.63 16.30 16.86
CA GLU A 295 3.76 16.84 18.23
C GLU A 295 2.56 17.70 18.67
N LYS A 296 1.79 18.23 17.73
CA LYS A 296 0.59 19.06 17.97
C LYS A 296 -0.63 18.21 18.32
#